data_ca07164b5ed81bbfe780c3e130755788
#
_entry.id   ca07164b5ed81bbfe780c3e130755788
#
_cell.length_a   1.000
_cell.length_b   1.000
_cell.length_c   1.000
_cell.angle_alpha   90.00
_cell.angle_beta   90.00
_cell.angle_gamma   90.00
#
_symmetry.space_group_name_H-M   'P 1'
#
loop_
_entity.id
_entity.type
_entity.pdbx_description
1 polymer ?
#
loop_
_entity_poly.entity_id
_entity_poly.type
_entity_poly.pdbx_seq_one_letter_code
_entity_poly.pdbx_strand_id
1 'polypeptide(L)'
;RALRRPPPLLDRVIGIDERIAADGSVVRALDETAARVALRDAYDAGLRALAIVLVHGYRHHAHEVALARIAEAIGFTQISVSHRVAPLIKLIGRGDTTLVDAYLSPVLDAYVASLEQALGPGALFMQSSGGLVDARLFLGKDAILSGPAGGIVGMAETACQAGFDRVIGFDMGGTSTDVSHFAGSYERDTETLIAGARVRAPMLRIHTVA
;
A
#
# COMPACT_ATOMS: atom_id res chain seq x y z
N ARG A 1 -15.61 9.16 26.16
CA ARG A 1 -15.43 8.02 25.25
C ARG A 1 -13.98 7.60 25.33
N ALA A 2 -13.69 6.38 25.80
CA ALA A 2 -12.33 5.84 25.77
C ALA A 2 -11.90 5.62 24.31
N LEU A 3 -10.82 6.25 23.89
CA LEU A 3 -10.21 6.02 22.58
C LEU A 3 -9.62 4.59 22.59
N ARG A 4 -10.28 3.65 21.94
CA ARG A 4 -9.70 2.34 21.64
C ARG A 4 -8.86 2.48 20.37
N ARG A 5 -7.56 2.37 20.49
CA ARG A 5 -6.68 2.19 19.33
C ARG A 5 -6.78 0.74 18.86
N PRO A 6 -6.94 0.48 17.56
CA PRO A 6 -6.80 -0.88 17.05
C PRO A 6 -5.38 -1.40 17.35
N PRO A 7 -5.18 -2.73 17.47
CA PRO A 7 -3.85 -3.28 17.62
C PRO A 7 -2.99 -2.85 16.42
N PRO A 8 -1.71 -2.53 16.62
CA PRO A 8 -0.83 -2.15 15.52
C PRO A 8 -0.62 -3.32 14.57
N LEU A 9 -0.52 -3.06 13.26
CA LEU A 9 -0.18 -4.04 12.22
C LEU A 9 1.31 -4.40 12.21
N LEU A 10 2.00 -4.23 13.33
CA LEU A 10 3.44 -4.43 13.44
C LEU A 10 3.79 -5.14 14.75
N ASP A 11 4.82 -5.99 14.69
CA ASP A 11 5.35 -6.70 15.85
C ASP A 11 6.48 -5.91 16.53
N ARG A 12 7.27 -5.16 15.75
CA ARG A 12 8.45 -4.46 16.25
C ARG A 12 8.70 -3.14 15.53
N VAL A 13 9.13 -2.13 16.29
CA VAL A 13 9.64 -0.86 15.77
C VAL A 13 11.14 -0.77 16.07
N ILE A 14 11.93 -0.44 15.05
CA ILE A 14 13.38 -0.21 15.17
C ILE A 14 13.66 1.25 14.85
N GLY A 15 14.16 1.99 15.82
CA GLY A 15 14.67 3.34 15.60
C GLY A 15 16.03 3.30 14.91
N ILE A 16 16.16 4.04 13.79
CA ILE A 16 17.43 4.17 13.08
C ILE A 16 18.02 5.55 13.37
N ASP A 17 19.26 5.55 13.82
CA ASP A 17 19.97 6.79 14.13
C ASP A 17 20.51 7.43 12.83
N GLU A 18 19.69 8.32 12.28
CA GLU A 18 19.96 9.07 11.04
C GLU A 18 19.17 10.38 11.03
N ARG A 19 19.60 11.35 10.24
CA ARG A 19 18.80 12.54 9.95
C ARG A 19 19.25 13.20 8.65
N ILE A 20 18.30 13.33 7.71
CA ILE A 20 18.41 14.25 6.58
C ILE A 20 17.48 15.43 6.84
N ALA A 21 17.95 16.66 6.65
CA ALA A 21 17.16 17.88 6.78
C ALA A 21 16.21 18.08 5.57
N ALA A 22 15.31 19.05 5.66
CA ALA A 22 14.32 19.33 4.62
C ALA A 22 14.94 19.83 3.29
N ASP A 23 16.14 20.42 3.35
CA ASP A 23 16.93 20.87 2.20
C ASP A 23 17.79 19.77 1.59
N GLY A 24 17.84 18.57 2.23
CA GLY A 24 18.63 17.42 1.79
C GLY A 24 20.02 17.33 2.43
N SER A 25 20.43 18.28 3.25
CA SER A 25 21.69 18.19 3.98
C SER A 25 21.64 17.06 5.01
N VAL A 26 22.77 16.35 5.17
CA VAL A 26 22.88 15.25 6.13
C VAL A 26 23.25 15.84 7.49
N VAL A 27 22.30 15.91 8.40
CA VAL A 27 22.50 16.35 9.78
C VAL A 27 23.14 15.24 10.62
N ARG A 28 22.74 14.00 10.37
CA ARG A 28 23.30 12.80 10.98
C ARG A 28 23.40 11.69 9.93
N ALA A 29 24.60 11.23 9.69
CA ALA A 29 24.83 10.12 8.75
C ALA A 29 24.18 8.84 9.28
N LEU A 30 23.73 8.01 8.36
CA LEU A 30 23.22 6.66 8.66
C LEU A 30 24.37 5.79 9.17
N ASP A 31 24.22 5.24 10.38
CA ASP A 31 25.10 4.17 10.86
C ASP A 31 24.64 2.83 10.26
N GLU A 32 25.22 2.48 9.12
CA GLU A 32 24.89 1.23 8.43
C GLU A 32 25.27 -0.02 9.23
N THR A 33 26.30 0.06 10.08
CA THR A 33 26.73 -1.06 10.92
C THR A 33 25.70 -1.35 12.00
N ALA A 34 25.29 -0.32 12.74
CA ALA A 34 24.25 -0.45 13.76
C ALA A 34 22.90 -0.86 13.13
N ALA A 35 22.55 -0.29 11.98
CA ALA A 35 21.34 -0.66 11.26
C ALA A 35 21.35 -2.15 10.83
N ARG A 36 22.47 -2.63 10.33
CA ARG A 36 22.65 -4.05 9.96
C ARG A 36 22.47 -4.98 11.15
N VAL A 37 23.04 -4.65 12.32
CA VAL A 37 22.88 -5.45 13.54
C VAL A 37 21.41 -5.49 13.94
N ALA A 38 20.73 -4.34 14.02
CA ALA A 38 19.34 -4.27 14.43
C ALA A 38 18.38 -5.00 13.47
N LEU A 39 18.64 -4.90 12.16
CA LEU A 39 17.85 -5.62 11.15
C LEU A 39 18.13 -7.13 11.18
N ARG A 40 19.39 -7.55 11.42
CA ARG A 40 19.73 -8.97 11.58
C ARG A 40 19.01 -9.56 12.80
N ASP A 41 19.01 -8.87 13.93
CA ASP A 41 18.30 -9.31 15.14
C ASP A 41 16.78 -9.48 14.90
N ALA A 42 16.19 -8.60 14.10
CA ALA A 42 14.79 -8.70 13.73
C ALA A 42 14.53 -9.92 12.81
N TYR A 43 15.41 -10.13 11.85
CA TYR A 43 15.34 -11.28 10.94
C TYR A 43 15.49 -12.62 11.69
N ASP A 44 16.45 -12.70 12.62
CA ASP A 44 16.72 -13.89 13.43
C ASP A 44 15.57 -14.17 14.42
N ALA A 45 14.84 -13.12 14.84
CA ALA A 45 13.57 -13.23 15.58
C ALA A 45 12.38 -13.73 14.73
N GLY A 46 12.57 -14.02 13.44
CA GLY A 46 11.55 -14.58 12.56
C GLY A 46 10.81 -13.55 11.69
N LEU A 47 11.10 -12.25 11.80
CA LEU A 47 10.45 -11.22 10.98
C LEU A 47 10.97 -11.30 9.53
N ARG A 48 10.07 -11.21 8.55
CA ARG A 48 10.39 -11.34 7.11
C ARG A 48 9.90 -10.16 6.28
N ALA A 49 8.92 -9.40 6.77
CA ALA A 49 8.41 -8.20 6.14
C ALA A 49 8.90 -6.94 6.86
N LEU A 50 9.30 -5.93 6.11
CA LEU A 50 9.86 -4.68 6.62
C LEU A 50 9.24 -3.47 5.95
N ALA A 51 8.81 -2.48 6.75
CA ALA A 51 8.44 -1.15 6.30
C ALA A 51 9.55 -0.16 6.69
N ILE A 52 10.15 0.52 5.71
CA ILE A 52 11.21 1.52 5.91
C ILE A 52 10.63 2.91 5.72
N VAL A 53 10.69 3.75 6.76
CA VAL A 53 10.09 5.09 6.75
C VAL A 53 10.99 6.08 7.50
N LEU A 54 11.56 7.04 6.78
CA LEU A 54 12.40 8.10 7.36
C LEU A 54 11.77 9.49 7.16
N VAL A 55 12.13 10.47 7.98
CA VAL A 55 11.42 11.76 8.08
C VAL A 55 11.26 12.46 6.73
N HIS A 56 12.31 12.66 5.96
CA HIS A 56 12.30 13.32 4.66
C HIS A 56 12.48 12.35 3.50
N GLY A 57 12.28 11.04 3.73
CA GLY A 57 12.43 9.97 2.74
C GLY A 57 11.61 10.17 1.46
N TYR A 58 10.46 10.86 1.54
CA TYR A 58 9.64 11.18 0.37
C TYR A 58 10.37 12.01 -0.70
N ARG A 59 11.39 12.77 -0.31
CA ARG A 59 12.18 13.66 -1.19
C ARG A 59 13.66 13.28 -1.22
N HIS A 60 14.23 12.96 -0.05
CA HIS A 60 15.64 12.66 0.15
C HIS A 60 15.78 11.22 0.66
N HIS A 61 15.78 10.26 -0.26
CA HIS A 61 15.59 8.84 0.03
C HIS A 61 16.89 8.02 0.11
N ALA A 62 18.07 8.66 0.10
CA ALA A 62 19.35 7.96 0.10
C ALA A 62 19.50 6.97 1.28
N HIS A 63 19.10 7.37 2.49
CA HIS A 63 19.18 6.51 3.66
C HIS A 63 18.14 5.36 3.61
N GLU A 64 16.93 5.61 3.10
CA GLU A 64 15.94 4.53 2.88
C GLU A 64 16.45 3.49 1.87
N VAL A 65 17.11 3.94 0.79
CA VAL A 65 17.72 3.04 -0.20
C VAL A 65 18.86 2.22 0.41
N ALA A 66 19.71 2.84 1.24
CA ALA A 66 20.78 2.12 1.93
C ALA A 66 20.23 1.05 2.88
N LEU A 67 19.20 1.39 3.67
CA LEU A 67 18.52 0.43 4.56
C LEU A 67 17.88 -0.72 3.79
N ALA A 68 17.23 -0.44 2.64
CA ALA A 68 16.64 -1.48 1.80
C ALA A 68 17.70 -2.47 1.30
N ARG A 69 18.85 -1.98 0.83
CA ARG A 69 19.98 -2.86 0.40
C ARG A 69 20.51 -3.71 1.56
N ILE A 70 20.59 -3.15 2.76
CA ILE A 70 21.00 -3.92 3.95
C ILE A 70 19.98 -5.02 4.25
N ALA A 71 18.70 -4.72 4.19
CA ALA A 71 17.61 -5.68 4.43
C ALA A 71 17.57 -6.78 3.36
N GLU A 72 17.76 -6.43 2.08
CA GLU A 72 17.90 -7.39 0.97
C GLU A 72 19.07 -8.35 1.20
N ALA A 73 20.24 -7.80 1.56
CA ALA A 73 21.44 -8.59 1.85
C ALA A 73 21.30 -9.51 3.09
N ILE A 74 20.42 -9.17 4.02
CA ILE A 74 20.07 -10.00 5.19
C ILE A 74 19.16 -11.15 4.78
N GLY A 75 18.25 -10.93 3.81
CA GLY A 75 17.31 -11.91 3.31
C GLY A 75 15.85 -11.63 3.63
N PHE A 76 15.46 -10.40 3.99
CA PHE A 76 14.05 -10.02 4.10
C PHE A 76 13.34 -10.27 2.77
N THR A 77 12.20 -10.93 2.82
CA THR A 77 11.44 -11.31 1.61
C THR A 77 10.46 -10.24 1.16
N GLN A 78 10.04 -9.36 2.08
CA GLN A 78 9.22 -8.20 1.78
C GLN A 78 9.85 -6.93 2.34
N ILE A 79 10.11 -5.95 1.46
CA ILE A 79 10.70 -4.67 1.83
C ILE A 79 9.90 -3.54 1.19
N SER A 80 9.00 -2.95 1.94
CA SER A 80 8.22 -1.78 1.54
C SER A 80 8.95 -0.51 1.96
N VAL A 81 9.31 0.33 0.99
CA VAL A 81 10.09 1.56 1.23
C VAL A 81 9.21 2.77 0.96
N SER A 82 9.13 3.69 1.91
CA SER A 82 8.12 4.75 1.93
C SER A 82 8.15 5.68 0.71
N HIS A 83 9.33 5.96 0.16
CA HIS A 83 9.45 6.81 -1.03
C HIS A 83 8.95 6.13 -2.32
N ARG A 84 8.83 4.79 -2.35
CA ARG A 84 8.25 4.04 -3.47
C ARG A 84 6.75 3.81 -3.27
N VAL A 85 6.36 3.43 -2.04
CA VAL A 85 4.98 3.07 -1.71
C VAL A 85 4.06 4.29 -1.69
N ALA A 86 4.47 5.37 -1.01
CA ALA A 86 3.67 6.59 -0.85
C ALA A 86 4.58 7.83 -0.74
N PRO A 87 5.11 8.37 -1.84
CA PRO A 87 6.07 9.48 -1.83
C PRO A 87 5.39 10.82 -1.45
N LEU A 88 4.72 10.84 -0.30
CA LEU A 88 3.92 11.97 0.17
C LEU A 88 4.54 12.56 1.43
N ILE A 89 4.41 13.88 1.59
CA ILE A 89 4.74 14.58 2.83
C ILE A 89 3.90 14.03 4.00
N LYS A 90 4.32 14.25 5.24
CA LYS A 90 3.75 13.77 6.51
C LYS A 90 4.14 12.32 6.82
N LEU A 91 5.14 12.21 7.68
CA LEU A 91 5.76 10.95 8.09
C LEU A 91 4.75 9.88 8.51
N ILE A 92 3.81 10.22 9.40
CA ILE A 92 2.87 9.24 9.97
C ILE A 92 1.98 8.63 8.88
N GLY A 93 1.28 9.45 8.08
CA GLY A 93 0.40 8.91 7.03
C GLY A 93 1.15 8.14 5.94
N ARG A 94 2.41 8.52 5.63
CA ARG A 94 3.27 7.75 4.75
C ARG A 94 3.69 6.44 5.40
N GLY A 95 4.01 6.48 6.70
CA GLY A 95 4.37 5.31 7.48
C GLY A 95 3.24 4.30 7.57
N ASP A 96 2.03 4.74 7.90
CA ASP A 96 0.84 3.89 7.98
C ASP A 96 0.60 3.17 6.64
N THR A 97 0.68 3.90 5.52
CA THR A 97 0.50 3.32 4.18
C THR A 97 1.60 2.31 3.83
N THR A 98 2.86 2.63 4.17
CA THR A 98 4.00 1.72 3.92
C THR A 98 3.90 0.46 4.77
N LEU A 99 3.41 0.58 6.00
CA LEU A 99 3.17 -0.55 6.90
C LEU A 99 2.07 -1.47 6.36
N VAL A 100 0.96 -0.89 5.91
CA VAL A 100 -0.14 -1.66 5.27
C VAL A 100 0.36 -2.39 4.03
N ASP A 101 1.18 -1.74 3.22
CA ASP A 101 1.80 -2.37 2.05
C ASP A 101 2.69 -3.55 2.44
N ALA A 102 3.60 -3.36 3.41
CA ALA A 102 4.47 -4.44 3.89
C ALA A 102 3.70 -5.63 4.49
N TYR A 103 2.54 -5.36 5.10
CA TYR A 103 1.68 -6.38 5.68
C TYR A 103 0.92 -7.18 4.62
N LEU A 104 0.41 -6.52 3.58
CA LEU A 104 -0.44 -7.16 2.56
C LEU A 104 0.35 -7.81 1.42
N SER A 105 1.48 -7.24 1.03
CA SER A 105 2.23 -7.68 -0.15
C SER A 105 2.63 -9.15 -0.12
N PRO A 106 3.08 -9.78 0.99
CA PRO A 106 3.44 -11.20 0.98
C PRO A 106 2.29 -12.13 0.57
N VAL A 107 1.07 -11.83 1.00
CA VAL A 107 -0.13 -12.61 0.64
C VAL A 107 -0.53 -12.33 -0.81
N LEU A 108 -0.47 -11.06 -1.22
CA LEU A 108 -0.78 -10.64 -2.57
C LEU A 108 0.18 -11.26 -3.58
N ASP A 109 1.48 -11.22 -3.33
CA ASP A 109 2.51 -11.75 -4.22
C ASP A 109 2.33 -13.26 -4.43
N ALA A 110 2.02 -14.02 -3.38
CA ALA A 110 1.73 -15.44 -3.48
C ALA A 110 0.49 -15.72 -4.34
N TYR A 111 -0.56 -14.90 -4.19
CA TYR A 111 -1.78 -15.01 -5.00
C TYR A 111 -1.50 -14.65 -6.47
N VAL A 112 -0.83 -13.54 -6.73
CA VAL A 112 -0.45 -13.08 -8.08
C VAL A 112 0.40 -14.13 -8.78
N ALA A 113 1.42 -14.68 -8.10
CA ALA A 113 2.27 -15.73 -8.65
C ALA A 113 1.46 -16.98 -9.05
N SER A 114 0.47 -17.38 -8.25
CA SER A 114 -0.41 -18.51 -8.59
C SER A 114 -1.26 -18.25 -9.84
N LEU A 115 -1.74 -17.01 -10.00
CA LEU A 115 -2.49 -16.62 -11.18
C LEU A 115 -1.62 -16.54 -12.44
N GLU A 116 -0.41 -15.98 -12.35
CA GLU A 116 0.53 -15.94 -13.47
C GLU A 116 0.93 -17.35 -13.93
N GLN A 117 1.08 -18.27 -12.98
CA GLN A 117 1.34 -19.68 -13.30
C GLN A 117 0.16 -20.33 -14.05
N ALA A 118 -1.08 -19.98 -13.71
CA ALA A 118 -2.27 -20.55 -14.33
C ALA A 118 -2.64 -19.90 -15.68
N LEU A 119 -2.49 -18.58 -15.80
CA LEU A 119 -2.94 -17.77 -16.93
C LEU A 119 -1.82 -17.44 -17.93
N GLY A 120 -0.57 -17.61 -17.51
CA GLY A 120 0.60 -17.18 -18.30
C GLY A 120 0.99 -15.72 -18.02
N PRO A 121 2.14 -15.27 -18.57
CA PRO A 121 2.63 -13.90 -18.36
C PRO A 121 1.75 -12.87 -19.05
N GLY A 122 1.69 -11.65 -18.49
CA GLY A 122 0.97 -10.50 -19.07
C GLY A 122 -0.44 -10.29 -18.51
N ALA A 123 -0.82 -11.00 -17.45
CA ALA A 123 -2.05 -10.69 -16.71
C ALA A 123 -1.99 -9.28 -16.14
N LEU A 124 -3.07 -8.52 -16.27
CA LEU A 124 -3.24 -7.21 -15.68
C LEU A 124 -4.15 -7.30 -14.46
N PHE A 125 -3.78 -6.58 -13.42
CA PHE A 125 -4.49 -6.56 -12.15
C PHE A 125 -5.17 -5.22 -11.93
N MET A 126 -6.43 -5.27 -11.50
CA MET A 126 -7.19 -4.07 -11.14
C MET A 126 -6.66 -3.51 -9.83
N GLN A 127 -6.39 -2.20 -9.81
CA GLN A 127 -6.06 -1.47 -8.59
C GLN A 127 -7.32 -0.87 -7.95
N SER A 128 -7.26 -0.56 -6.66
CA SER A 128 -8.30 0.19 -5.93
C SER A 128 -8.62 1.56 -6.57
N SER A 129 -7.70 2.12 -7.34
CA SER A 129 -7.88 3.36 -8.11
C SER A 129 -8.75 3.22 -9.38
N GLY A 130 -9.07 1.97 -9.77
CA GLY A 130 -9.74 1.65 -11.03
C GLY A 130 -8.82 1.53 -12.26
N GLY A 131 -7.50 1.62 -12.05
CA GLY A 131 -6.50 1.38 -13.10
C GLY A 131 -6.06 -0.09 -13.16
N LEU A 132 -5.52 -0.49 -14.30
CA LEU A 132 -4.91 -1.79 -14.51
C LEU A 132 -3.38 -1.68 -14.48
N VAL A 133 -2.72 -2.63 -13.83
CA VAL A 133 -1.26 -2.70 -13.78
C VAL A 133 -0.74 -4.12 -14.03
N ASP A 134 0.51 -4.19 -14.49
CA ASP A 134 1.25 -5.45 -14.54
C ASP A 134 1.48 -6.01 -13.12
N ALA A 135 1.52 -7.33 -13.00
CA ALA A 135 1.73 -8.03 -11.74
C ALA A 135 2.88 -7.46 -10.89
N ARG A 136 4.00 -7.13 -11.52
CA ARG A 136 5.20 -6.61 -10.84
C ARG A 136 5.04 -5.22 -10.25
N LEU A 137 4.00 -4.48 -10.64
CA LEU A 137 3.68 -3.13 -10.17
C LEU A 137 2.46 -3.11 -9.24
N PHE A 138 1.87 -4.28 -8.97
CA PHE A 138 0.68 -4.40 -8.14
C PHE A 138 1.07 -4.47 -6.67
N LEU A 139 0.97 -3.36 -5.96
CA LEU A 139 1.35 -3.20 -4.57
C LEU A 139 0.22 -3.57 -3.61
N GLY A 140 0.55 -4.06 -2.43
CA GLY A 140 -0.41 -4.44 -1.39
C GLY A 140 -1.39 -3.31 -1.04
N LYS A 141 -0.91 -2.07 -0.94
CA LYS A 141 -1.76 -0.88 -0.70
C LYS A 141 -2.81 -0.62 -1.79
N ASP A 142 -2.54 -1.04 -3.02
CA ASP A 142 -3.41 -0.79 -4.18
C ASP A 142 -4.43 -1.91 -4.42
N ALA A 143 -4.28 -3.05 -3.73
CA ALA A 143 -5.13 -4.23 -3.86
C ALA A 143 -6.38 -4.20 -2.95
N ILE A 144 -6.43 -3.34 -1.94
CA ILE A 144 -7.39 -3.41 -0.82
C ILE A 144 -8.86 -3.39 -1.28
N LEU A 145 -9.19 -2.52 -2.23
CA LEU A 145 -10.53 -2.38 -2.80
C LEU A 145 -10.56 -2.73 -4.30
N SER A 146 -9.64 -3.57 -4.78
CA SER A 146 -9.50 -3.90 -6.19
C SER A 146 -10.73 -4.60 -6.77
N GLY A 147 -11.36 -5.51 -6.02
CA GLY A 147 -12.58 -6.20 -6.43
C GLY A 147 -13.74 -5.24 -6.68
N PRO A 148 -14.21 -4.50 -5.66
CA PRO A 148 -15.24 -3.47 -5.85
C PRO A 148 -14.88 -2.42 -6.90
N ALA A 149 -13.60 -2.01 -7.00
CA ALA A 149 -13.16 -1.08 -8.04
C ALA A 149 -13.39 -1.64 -9.45
N GLY A 150 -13.13 -2.92 -9.66
CA GLY A 150 -13.45 -3.61 -10.92
C GLY A 150 -14.94 -3.59 -11.23
N GLY A 151 -15.79 -3.79 -10.23
CA GLY A 151 -17.24 -3.68 -10.34
C GLY A 151 -17.69 -2.30 -10.79
N ILE A 152 -17.12 -1.23 -10.22
CA ILE A 152 -17.44 0.15 -10.59
C ILE A 152 -17.01 0.45 -12.03
N VAL A 153 -15.81 0.04 -12.42
CA VAL A 153 -15.32 0.23 -13.79
C VAL A 153 -16.22 -0.52 -14.78
N GLY A 154 -16.54 -1.79 -14.51
CA GLY A 154 -17.43 -2.59 -15.35
C GLY A 154 -18.83 -1.98 -15.47
N MET A 155 -19.41 -1.50 -14.37
CA MET A 155 -20.69 -0.79 -14.35
C MET A 155 -20.65 0.46 -15.25
N ALA A 156 -19.66 1.33 -15.05
CA ALA A 156 -19.54 2.59 -15.78
C ALA A 156 -19.37 2.36 -17.28
N GLU A 157 -18.48 1.43 -17.67
CA GLU A 157 -18.24 1.10 -19.08
C GLU A 157 -19.49 0.50 -19.74
N THR A 158 -20.18 -0.42 -19.07
CA THR A 158 -21.43 -1.03 -19.59
C THR A 158 -22.53 0.02 -19.72
N ALA A 159 -22.69 0.91 -18.74
CA ALA A 159 -23.68 1.98 -18.79
C ALA A 159 -23.40 2.96 -19.93
N CYS A 160 -22.14 3.38 -20.10
CA CYS A 160 -21.75 4.27 -21.20
C CYS A 160 -22.04 3.63 -22.58
N GLN A 161 -21.74 2.33 -22.75
CA GLN A 161 -22.08 1.60 -23.98
C GLN A 161 -23.58 1.55 -24.25
N ALA A 162 -24.39 1.52 -23.18
CA ALA A 162 -25.85 1.57 -23.27
C ALA A 162 -26.41 3.00 -23.41
N GLY A 163 -25.57 4.04 -23.47
CA GLY A 163 -25.96 5.43 -23.64
C GLY A 163 -26.31 6.18 -22.35
N PHE A 164 -25.95 5.63 -21.18
CA PHE A 164 -26.15 6.27 -19.88
C PHE A 164 -24.82 6.85 -19.36
N ASP A 165 -24.81 8.14 -19.04
CA ASP A 165 -23.66 8.87 -18.50
C ASP A 165 -23.74 9.11 -16.98
N ARG A 166 -24.87 8.78 -16.35
CA ARG A 166 -25.12 8.92 -14.91
C ARG A 166 -25.80 7.68 -14.38
N VAL A 167 -25.10 6.95 -13.53
CA VAL A 167 -25.58 5.68 -12.99
C VAL A 167 -25.20 5.51 -11.53
N ILE A 168 -26.01 4.73 -10.82
CA ILE A 168 -25.70 4.22 -9.49
C ILE A 168 -25.49 2.72 -9.64
N GLY A 169 -24.32 2.26 -9.18
CA GLY A 169 -24.00 0.84 -9.08
C GLY A 169 -24.49 0.26 -7.76
N PHE A 170 -25.01 -0.94 -7.82
CA PHE A 170 -25.50 -1.67 -6.68
C PHE A 170 -25.02 -3.13 -6.77
N ASP A 171 -23.99 -3.46 -6.00
CA ASP A 171 -23.42 -4.80 -5.94
C ASP A 171 -23.78 -5.47 -4.63
N MET A 172 -24.78 -6.35 -4.66
CA MET A 172 -25.29 -7.05 -3.49
C MET A 172 -24.71 -8.45 -3.41
N GLY A 173 -23.78 -8.66 -2.49
CA GLY A 173 -23.26 -9.96 -2.13
C GLY A 173 -24.11 -10.67 -1.06
N GLY A 174 -23.55 -11.76 -0.50
CA GLY A 174 -24.20 -12.50 0.58
C GLY A 174 -24.08 -11.85 1.98
N THR A 175 -23.14 -10.92 2.17
CA THR A 175 -22.82 -10.31 3.46
C THR A 175 -22.90 -8.79 3.48
N SER A 176 -22.69 -8.15 2.34
CA SER A 176 -22.65 -6.70 2.21
C SER A 176 -23.16 -6.26 0.84
N THR A 177 -23.48 -4.99 0.74
CA THR A 177 -23.87 -4.32 -0.50
C THR A 177 -22.95 -3.15 -0.73
N ASP A 178 -22.29 -3.12 -1.87
CA ASP A 178 -21.46 -2.01 -2.30
C ASP A 178 -22.26 -1.08 -3.23
N VAL A 179 -22.33 0.20 -2.87
CA VAL A 179 -23.00 1.24 -3.64
C VAL A 179 -21.96 2.20 -4.16
N SER A 180 -22.05 2.50 -5.46
CA SER A 180 -21.15 3.43 -6.13
C SER A 180 -21.91 4.37 -7.05
N HIS A 181 -21.29 5.50 -7.39
CA HIS A 181 -21.86 6.52 -8.26
C HIS A 181 -20.89 6.85 -9.38
N PHE A 182 -21.42 6.98 -10.60
CA PHE A 182 -20.70 7.47 -11.77
C PHE A 182 -21.53 8.54 -12.49
N ALA A 183 -20.89 9.69 -12.78
CA ALA A 183 -21.50 10.79 -13.53
C ALA A 183 -20.48 11.41 -14.52
N GLY A 184 -20.02 10.58 -15.45
CA GLY A 184 -19.01 10.94 -16.45
C GLY A 184 -17.57 10.93 -15.90
N SER A 185 -17.37 10.76 -14.60
CA SER A 185 -16.07 10.61 -13.96
C SER A 185 -16.18 9.75 -12.70
N TYR A 186 -15.07 9.05 -12.38
CA TYR A 186 -14.99 8.24 -11.17
C TYR A 186 -14.72 9.13 -9.94
N GLU A 187 -15.49 8.93 -8.89
CA GLU A 187 -15.19 9.52 -7.59
C GLU A 187 -14.05 8.77 -6.91
N ARG A 188 -13.07 9.52 -6.38
CA ARG A 188 -11.90 8.94 -5.70
C ARG A 188 -11.62 9.62 -4.38
N ASP A 189 -11.23 8.82 -3.40
CA ASP A 189 -10.62 9.28 -2.17
C ASP A 189 -9.11 9.03 -2.22
N THR A 190 -8.33 9.98 -1.73
CA THR A 190 -6.86 9.91 -1.69
C THR A 190 -6.32 9.47 -0.33
N GLU A 191 -7.19 9.42 0.67
CA GLU A 191 -6.90 8.95 2.01
C GLU A 191 -8.15 8.25 2.57
N THR A 192 -8.00 6.99 2.97
CA THR A 192 -9.09 6.16 3.48
C THR A 192 -8.67 5.49 4.78
N LEU A 193 -9.59 5.36 5.74
CA LEU A 193 -9.38 4.59 6.96
C LEU A 193 -9.92 3.18 6.78
N ILE A 194 -9.04 2.19 6.75
CA ILE A 194 -9.38 0.78 6.55
C ILE A 194 -8.93 -0.03 7.76
N ALA A 195 -9.87 -0.69 8.43
CA ALA A 195 -9.60 -1.47 9.65
C ALA A 195 -8.81 -0.70 10.72
N GLY A 196 -8.98 0.63 10.79
CA GLY A 196 -8.27 1.49 11.72
C GLY A 196 -6.88 1.97 11.25
N ALA A 197 -6.38 1.47 10.12
CA ALA A 197 -5.16 1.95 9.49
C ALA A 197 -5.47 3.03 8.44
N ARG A 198 -4.67 4.09 8.41
CA ARG A 198 -4.79 5.16 7.43
C ARG A 198 -4.01 4.79 6.17
N VAL A 199 -4.70 4.69 5.05
CA VAL A 199 -4.09 4.40 3.75
C VAL A 199 -4.19 5.63 2.85
N ARG A 200 -3.04 6.14 2.41
CA ARG A 200 -2.91 7.27 1.51
C ARG A 200 -2.58 6.76 0.10
N ALA A 201 -3.59 6.24 -0.56
CA ALA A 201 -3.55 5.78 -1.94
C ALA A 201 -4.86 6.18 -2.63
N PRO A 202 -4.87 6.47 -3.93
CA PRO A 202 -6.10 6.71 -4.66
C PRO A 202 -6.97 5.45 -4.66
N MET A 203 -8.22 5.59 -4.22
CA MET A 203 -9.20 4.50 -4.24
C MET A 203 -10.51 5.02 -4.80
N LEU A 204 -11.21 4.22 -5.58
CA LEU A 204 -12.57 4.54 -5.98
C LEU A 204 -13.47 4.59 -4.75
N ARG A 205 -14.37 5.59 -4.73
CA ARG A 205 -15.29 5.77 -3.60
C ARG A 205 -16.38 4.73 -3.65
N ILE A 206 -16.50 3.96 -2.56
CA ILE A 206 -17.44 2.87 -2.39
C ILE A 206 -18.14 3.07 -1.05
N HIS A 207 -19.47 2.93 -1.04
CA HIS A 207 -20.27 2.95 0.17
C HIS A 207 -20.74 1.54 0.45
N THR A 208 -20.09 0.87 1.41
CA THR A 208 -20.47 -0.48 1.82
C THR A 208 -21.48 -0.43 2.95
N VAL A 209 -22.58 -1.13 2.78
CA VAL A 209 -23.63 -1.36 3.78
C VAL A 209 -23.67 -2.85 4.08
N ALA A 210 -23.51 -3.20 5.38
CA ALA A 210 -23.55 -4.57 5.88
C ALA A 210 -24.80 -4.79 6.72
#